data_3e60531cba16042540723ccddae8d053
#
_entry.id   3e60531cba16042540723ccddae8d053
#
_cell.length_a   1.000
_cell.length_b   1.000
_cell.length_c   1.000
_cell.angle_alpha   90.00
_cell.angle_beta   90.00
_cell.angle_gamma   90.00
#
_symmetry.space_group_name_H-M   'P 1'
#
loop_
_entity.id
_entity.type
_entity.pdbx_description
1 polymer ?
#
loop_
_entity_poly.entity_id
_entity_poly.type
_entity_poly.pdbx_seq_one_letter_code
_entity_poly.pdbx_strand_id
1 'polypeptide(L)'
;MFVFQYGGLSQLDSWDPKPNAPADLRGPYKPLATATPGFHVGELMPNLAAVSDKYCVIRSMSHRVPVHNVANEMLLAGSSSPRKDSPSLGSIITRLQPAHETMPSYVWLQKFGGGAAPAESAWLSGGFLGTSVSPLLIGEQHADNPATPGFRPTPFASAPELTTSRLEARRLLLQNTTSNSSNTAPDPAGTRLQQLQNRAFNLLQSNAAASAFHVDAEPEHVRDRYGRHPFGQNLLLARRLIEAGVRLVSVVAWMGLAPNDRFVSVETWDMHGNAGIGIFDNGWNGLGWALPRADASMATLLEDLDERGLLDSTLVVMAGEFGRTPRISRGASAIGRDHWPNCYSAMLAGAGIPGGAVYGASDETAAWVRDRPVSPEDFGATILATMGIDPRTRLSPDGFTLPASDGQPIFSP
;
A
#
# COMPACT_ATOMS: atom_id res chain seq x y z
N MET A 1 1.58 7.72 -0.14
CA MET A 1 1.95 6.37 0.37
C MET A 1 0.72 5.50 0.39
N PHE A 2 0.84 4.21 0.04
CA PHE A 2 -0.28 3.28 0.08
C PHE A 2 0.09 2.06 0.95
N VAL A 3 -0.55 1.93 2.10
CA VAL A 3 -0.35 0.82 3.04
C VAL A 3 -1.44 -0.22 2.78
N PHE A 4 -1.02 -1.36 2.23
CA PHE A 4 -1.91 -2.42 1.79
C PHE A 4 -2.08 -3.48 2.87
N GLN A 5 -3.28 -3.57 3.42
CA GLN A 5 -3.68 -4.56 4.44
C GLN A 5 -4.20 -5.83 3.77
N TYR A 6 -3.29 -6.52 3.09
CA TYR A 6 -3.61 -7.71 2.33
C TYR A 6 -4.20 -8.82 3.20
N GLY A 7 -5.36 -9.28 2.79
CA GLY A 7 -6.17 -10.24 3.53
C GLY A 7 -7.42 -9.64 4.16
N GLY A 8 -7.51 -8.31 4.26
CA GLY A 8 -8.70 -7.62 4.75
C GLY A 8 -8.82 -7.52 6.28
N LEU A 9 -8.51 -6.36 6.83
CA LEU A 9 -8.65 -6.07 8.26
C LEU A 9 -10.14 -6.05 8.67
N SER A 10 -10.46 -6.70 9.79
CA SER A 10 -11.81 -6.65 10.38
C SER A 10 -12.18 -5.24 10.82
N GLN A 11 -13.22 -4.67 10.20
CA GLN A 11 -13.74 -3.35 10.55
C GLN A 11 -14.29 -3.30 11.99
N LEU A 12 -14.97 -4.37 12.44
CA LEU A 12 -15.55 -4.44 13.78
C LEU A 12 -14.49 -4.44 14.89
N ASP A 13 -13.36 -5.07 14.63
CA ASP A 13 -12.31 -5.26 15.63
C ASP A 13 -11.24 -4.16 15.56
N SER A 14 -11.43 -3.16 14.66
CA SER A 14 -10.48 -2.07 14.42
C SER A 14 -11.14 -0.70 14.30
N TRP A 15 -11.53 -0.30 13.08
CA TRP A 15 -11.95 1.07 12.76
C TRP A 15 -13.39 1.40 13.12
N ASP A 16 -14.26 0.40 13.27
CA ASP A 16 -15.70 0.58 13.44
C ASP A 16 -16.31 -0.36 14.51
N PRO A 17 -15.84 -0.27 15.75
CA PRO A 17 -16.33 -1.12 16.84
C PRO A 17 -17.81 -0.86 17.12
N LYS A 18 -18.58 -1.94 17.35
CA LYS A 18 -20.02 -1.93 17.62
C LYS A 18 -20.30 -2.45 19.02
N PRO A 19 -20.13 -1.65 20.08
CA PRO A 19 -20.24 -2.12 21.47
C PRO A 19 -21.62 -2.67 21.84
N ASN A 20 -22.66 -2.21 21.16
CA ASN A 20 -24.05 -2.63 21.39
C ASN A 20 -24.46 -3.83 20.53
N ALA A 21 -23.62 -4.29 19.61
CA ALA A 21 -23.92 -5.48 18.82
C ALA A 21 -23.91 -6.74 19.71
N PRO A 22 -24.67 -7.79 19.35
CA PRO A 22 -24.62 -9.08 20.02
C PRO A 22 -23.20 -9.63 20.16
N ALA A 23 -22.93 -10.38 21.22
CA ALA A 23 -21.58 -10.86 21.55
C ALA A 23 -20.96 -11.77 20.47
N ASP A 24 -21.80 -12.50 19.74
CA ASP A 24 -21.39 -13.34 18.60
C ASP A 24 -21.02 -12.55 17.33
N LEU A 25 -21.25 -11.23 17.34
CA LEU A 25 -20.86 -10.30 16.30
C LEU A 25 -19.69 -9.42 16.74
N ARG A 26 -19.81 -8.73 17.88
CA ARG A 26 -18.86 -7.69 18.32
C ARG A 26 -17.46 -8.20 18.71
N GLY A 27 -17.34 -9.52 18.98
CA GLY A 27 -16.06 -10.08 19.45
C GLY A 27 -15.68 -9.66 20.88
N PRO A 28 -14.47 -10.02 21.35
CA PRO A 28 -14.02 -9.76 22.70
C PRO A 28 -13.45 -8.35 22.92
N TYR A 29 -13.01 -7.67 21.85
CA TYR A 29 -12.34 -6.38 21.96
C TYR A 29 -13.33 -5.25 22.21
N LYS A 30 -12.91 -4.29 23.05
CA LYS A 30 -13.73 -3.13 23.45
C LYS A 30 -13.46 -1.93 22.54
N PRO A 31 -14.41 -0.99 22.43
CA PRO A 31 -14.14 0.30 21.82
C PRO A 31 -13.21 1.11 22.72
N LEU A 32 -12.28 1.82 22.10
CA LEU A 32 -11.39 2.78 22.71
C LEU A 32 -11.74 4.17 22.20
N ALA A 33 -11.96 5.14 23.11
CA ALA A 33 -12.12 6.53 22.75
C ALA A 33 -10.80 7.10 22.21
N THR A 34 -10.91 7.91 21.15
CA THR A 34 -9.74 8.56 20.56
C THR A 34 -9.57 9.99 21.09
N ALA A 35 -8.49 10.66 20.70
CA ALA A 35 -8.29 12.08 20.99
C ALA A 35 -9.39 12.97 20.36
N THR A 36 -10.05 12.49 19.33
CA THR A 36 -11.19 13.17 18.68
C THR A 36 -12.51 12.80 19.37
N PRO A 37 -13.25 13.73 19.93
CA PRO A 37 -14.50 13.48 20.63
C PRO A 37 -15.53 12.75 19.75
N GLY A 38 -16.14 11.67 20.28
CA GLY A 38 -17.15 10.87 19.58
C GLY A 38 -16.59 9.85 18.57
N PHE A 39 -15.30 9.88 18.31
CA PHE A 39 -14.63 8.88 17.47
C PHE A 39 -14.05 7.76 18.34
N HIS A 40 -14.33 6.51 17.98
CA HIS A 40 -13.83 5.32 18.66
C HIS A 40 -13.20 4.36 17.66
N VAL A 41 -12.16 3.66 18.12
CA VAL A 41 -11.48 2.55 17.42
C VAL A 41 -11.44 1.32 18.31
N GLY A 42 -10.96 0.18 17.81
CA GLY A 42 -10.75 -1.02 18.63
C GLY A 42 -9.64 -0.82 19.68
N GLU A 43 -9.76 -1.46 20.85
CA GLU A 43 -8.83 -1.29 21.98
C GLU A 43 -7.38 -1.67 21.68
N LEU A 44 -7.13 -2.42 20.59
CA LEU A 44 -5.79 -2.77 20.14
C LEU A 44 -5.08 -1.65 19.36
N MET A 45 -5.68 -0.46 19.27
CA MET A 45 -5.19 0.68 18.50
C MET A 45 -4.96 1.95 19.36
N PRO A 46 -4.24 1.87 20.50
CA PRO A 46 -4.09 3.01 21.40
C PRO A 46 -3.25 4.15 20.80
N ASN A 47 -2.26 3.85 19.96
CA ASN A 47 -1.38 4.86 19.38
C ASN A 47 -2.10 5.67 18.29
N LEU A 48 -2.81 5.01 17.37
CA LEU A 48 -3.67 5.67 16.38
C LEU A 48 -4.83 6.41 17.05
N ALA A 49 -5.38 5.88 18.16
CA ALA A 49 -6.38 6.60 18.93
C ALA A 49 -5.86 7.96 19.45
N ALA A 50 -4.59 8.01 19.88
CA ALA A 50 -3.96 9.23 20.38
C ALA A 50 -3.71 10.29 19.29
N VAL A 51 -3.49 9.88 18.04
CA VAL A 51 -3.20 10.78 16.90
C VAL A 51 -4.38 10.86 15.92
N SER A 52 -5.61 10.63 16.40
CA SER A 52 -6.80 10.58 15.57
C SER A 52 -7.13 11.90 14.86
N ASP A 53 -6.62 13.02 15.34
CA ASP A 53 -6.69 14.34 14.71
C ASP A 53 -5.92 14.44 13.38
N LYS A 54 -5.05 13.46 13.07
CA LYS A 54 -4.21 13.47 11.85
C LYS A 54 -4.80 12.69 10.69
N TYR A 55 -5.88 11.93 10.87
CA TYR A 55 -6.44 11.08 9.83
C TYR A 55 -7.97 11.08 9.80
N CYS A 56 -8.51 10.66 8.66
CA CYS A 56 -9.92 10.37 8.42
C CYS A 56 -10.12 8.87 8.25
N VAL A 57 -11.21 8.34 8.79
CA VAL A 57 -11.63 6.95 8.54
C VAL A 57 -12.88 6.93 7.67
N ILE A 58 -12.83 6.18 6.58
CA ILE A 58 -14.00 5.84 5.76
C ILE A 58 -14.56 4.54 6.32
N ARG A 59 -15.83 4.54 6.79
CA ARG A 59 -16.55 3.37 7.33
C ARG A 59 -17.56 2.78 6.36
N SER A 60 -17.52 3.21 5.12
CA SER A 60 -18.54 2.90 4.12
C SER A 60 -17.98 2.39 2.80
N MET A 61 -16.76 1.87 2.81
CA MET A 61 -16.22 1.15 1.67
C MET A 61 -17.07 -0.08 1.38
N SER A 62 -17.38 -0.35 0.11
CA SER A 62 -18.14 -1.55 -0.27
C SER A 62 -17.97 -1.95 -1.73
N HIS A 63 -18.04 -3.25 -1.97
CA HIS A 63 -18.19 -3.87 -3.28
C HIS A 63 -18.87 -5.25 -3.13
N ARG A 64 -18.83 -6.11 -4.17
CA ARG A 64 -19.59 -7.38 -4.16
C ARG A 64 -18.72 -8.64 -4.26
N VAL A 65 -17.41 -8.50 -4.28
CA VAL A 65 -16.50 -9.62 -4.60
C VAL A 65 -15.77 -10.12 -3.36
N PRO A 66 -16.09 -11.31 -2.82
CA PRO A 66 -15.44 -11.89 -1.65
C PRO A 66 -14.23 -12.79 -2.01
N VAL A 67 -13.49 -12.46 -3.06
CA VAL A 67 -12.36 -13.26 -3.55
C VAL A 67 -11.13 -12.36 -3.67
N HIS A 68 -10.05 -12.69 -2.95
CA HIS A 68 -8.84 -11.87 -2.85
C HIS A 68 -8.32 -11.39 -4.21
N ASN A 69 -8.07 -12.29 -5.15
CA ASN A 69 -7.42 -11.92 -6.42
C ASN A 69 -8.19 -10.83 -7.16
N VAL A 70 -9.52 -10.97 -7.24
CA VAL A 70 -10.36 -10.00 -7.93
C VAL A 70 -10.52 -8.71 -7.13
N ALA A 71 -10.73 -8.83 -5.81
CA ALA A 71 -10.89 -7.66 -4.94
C ALA A 71 -9.60 -6.83 -4.83
N ASN A 72 -8.43 -7.47 -4.82
CA ASN A 72 -7.13 -6.81 -4.89
C ASN A 72 -6.98 -6.00 -6.19
N GLU A 73 -7.36 -6.59 -7.32
CA GLU A 73 -7.34 -5.92 -8.61
C GLU A 73 -8.27 -4.70 -8.61
N MET A 74 -9.49 -4.86 -8.08
CA MET A 74 -10.46 -3.76 -7.95
C MET A 74 -9.89 -2.60 -7.11
N LEU A 75 -9.34 -2.89 -5.93
CA LEU A 75 -8.78 -1.88 -5.04
C LEU A 75 -7.59 -1.15 -5.67
N LEU A 76 -6.66 -1.91 -6.23
CA LEU A 76 -5.40 -1.37 -6.75
C LEU A 76 -5.54 -0.70 -8.11
N ALA A 77 -6.54 -1.08 -8.90
CA ALA A 77 -6.92 -0.37 -10.12
C ALA A 77 -7.88 0.80 -9.87
N GLY A 78 -8.52 0.88 -8.68
CA GLY A 78 -9.56 1.86 -8.39
C GLY A 78 -10.78 1.69 -9.30
N SER A 79 -11.26 0.45 -9.45
CA SER A 79 -12.38 0.11 -10.34
C SER A 79 -13.08 -1.15 -9.86
N SER A 80 -14.40 -1.18 -9.84
CA SER A 80 -15.20 -2.39 -9.53
C SER A 80 -15.22 -3.42 -10.67
N SER A 81 -14.73 -3.04 -11.84
CA SER A 81 -14.69 -3.91 -13.02
C SER A 81 -13.41 -3.66 -13.83
N PRO A 82 -12.23 -3.90 -13.24
CA PRO A 82 -10.98 -3.66 -13.96
C PRO A 82 -10.88 -4.59 -15.17
N ARG A 83 -10.42 -4.04 -16.28
CA ARG A 83 -10.10 -4.84 -17.48
C ARG A 83 -8.77 -5.55 -17.25
N LYS A 84 -8.55 -6.67 -17.94
CA LYS A 84 -7.31 -7.44 -17.86
C LYS A 84 -6.05 -6.61 -18.11
N ASP A 85 -6.17 -5.54 -18.88
CA ASP A 85 -5.09 -4.61 -19.23
C ASP A 85 -5.18 -3.26 -18.49
N SER A 86 -6.02 -3.15 -17.46
CA SER A 86 -6.11 -1.93 -16.66
C SER A 86 -4.80 -1.66 -15.94
N PRO A 87 -4.30 -0.40 -15.96
CA PRO A 87 -3.16 -0.02 -15.14
C PRO A 87 -3.59 0.08 -13.66
N SER A 88 -2.66 -0.15 -12.76
CA SER A 88 -2.87 0.19 -11.35
C SER A 88 -2.97 1.71 -11.14
N LEU A 89 -3.62 2.16 -10.06
CA LEU A 89 -3.63 3.57 -9.65
C LEU A 89 -2.21 4.14 -9.54
N GLY A 90 -1.28 3.35 -8.99
CA GLY A 90 0.13 3.75 -8.91
C GLY A 90 0.78 3.98 -10.27
N SER A 91 0.42 3.17 -11.25
CA SER A 91 0.89 3.33 -12.64
C SER A 91 0.28 4.57 -13.31
N ILE A 92 -1.00 4.86 -13.03
CA ILE A 92 -1.66 6.09 -13.50
C ILE A 92 -0.96 7.32 -12.92
N ILE A 93 -0.75 7.35 -11.60
CA ILE A 93 -0.05 8.44 -10.89
C ILE A 93 1.35 8.62 -11.47
N THR A 94 2.10 7.53 -11.65
CA THR A 94 3.45 7.56 -12.24
C THR A 94 3.45 8.13 -13.66
N ARG A 95 2.42 7.80 -14.45
CA ARG A 95 2.30 8.31 -15.83
C ARG A 95 2.04 9.81 -15.89
N LEU A 96 1.20 10.30 -14.99
CA LEU A 96 0.74 11.69 -14.98
C LEU A 96 1.65 12.62 -14.16
N GLN A 97 2.28 12.08 -13.12
CA GLN A 97 3.18 12.81 -12.21
C GLN A 97 4.46 12.02 -11.94
N PRO A 98 5.36 11.84 -12.91
CA PRO A 98 6.59 11.10 -12.69
C PRO A 98 7.49 11.80 -11.67
N ALA A 99 8.30 11.01 -10.94
CA ALA A 99 9.40 11.54 -10.13
C ALA A 99 10.54 12.06 -11.02
N HIS A 100 11.50 12.75 -10.39
CA HIS A 100 12.74 13.14 -11.05
C HIS A 100 13.48 11.90 -11.60
N GLU A 101 14.22 12.07 -12.70
CA GLU A 101 14.87 10.96 -13.44
C GLU A 101 15.85 10.12 -12.61
N THR A 102 16.38 10.68 -11.52
CA THR A 102 17.31 10.00 -10.60
C THR A 102 16.62 9.19 -9.50
N MET A 103 15.28 9.24 -9.44
CA MET A 103 14.48 8.52 -8.44
C MET A 103 13.43 7.64 -9.12
N PRO A 104 13.10 6.46 -8.56
CA PRO A 104 11.96 5.68 -9.04
C PRO A 104 10.67 6.46 -8.80
N SER A 105 9.74 6.43 -9.76
CA SER A 105 8.46 7.11 -9.57
C SER A 105 7.50 6.30 -8.69
N TYR A 106 7.62 4.99 -8.70
CA TYR A 106 6.78 4.06 -7.95
C TYR A 106 7.62 2.92 -7.38
N VAL A 107 7.54 2.70 -6.08
CA VAL A 107 8.20 1.61 -5.37
C VAL A 107 7.15 0.79 -4.63
N TRP A 108 7.26 -0.53 -4.72
CA TRP A 108 6.44 -1.47 -3.97
C TRP A 108 7.34 -2.27 -3.02
N LEU A 109 7.06 -2.14 -1.72
CA LEU A 109 7.84 -2.78 -0.65
C LEU A 109 7.14 -4.04 -0.15
N GLN A 110 7.89 -5.11 -0.07
CA GLN A 110 7.50 -6.41 0.43
C GLN A 110 6.50 -7.14 -0.48
N LYS A 111 6.97 -7.56 -1.65
CA LYS A 111 6.26 -8.52 -2.51
C LYS A 111 6.94 -9.87 -2.40
N PHE A 112 6.28 -10.84 -1.86
CA PHE A 112 6.65 -12.24 -2.01
C PHE A 112 5.40 -13.12 -2.06
N GLY A 113 5.48 -14.26 -2.75
CA GLY A 113 4.37 -15.18 -2.90
C GLY A 113 4.02 -15.85 -1.57
N GLY A 114 2.74 -16.19 -1.43
CA GLY A 114 2.20 -16.95 -0.29
C GLY A 114 0.69 -16.98 -0.41
N GLY A 115 0.09 -18.12 -0.06
CA GLY A 115 -1.35 -18.31 -0.05
C GLY A 115 -2.03 -18.04 -1.40
N ALA A 116 -3.08 -17.24 -1.37
CA ALA A 116 -3.84 -16.83 -2.55
C ALA A 116 -3.23 -15.63 -3.30
N ALA A 117 -2.03 -15.19 -2.91
CA ALA A 117 -1.35 -14.14 -3.65
C ALA A 117 -1.11 -14.58 -5.08
N PRO A 118 -1.61 -13.87 -6.09
CA PRO A 118 -1.27 -14.18 -7.46
C PRO A 118 0.24 -14.09 -7.61
N ALA A 119 0.85 -15.12 -8.17
CA ALA A 119 2.30 -15.22 -8.33
C ALA A 119 2.87 -14.01 -9.10
N GLU A 120 2.04 -13.42 -9.96
CA GLU A 120 2.38 -12.22 -10.71
C GLU A 120 1.10 -11.42 -10.88
N SER A 121 1.03 -10.35 -10.19
CA SER A 121 -0.15 -9.52 -10.20
C SER A 121 -0.17 -8.65 -11.44
N ALA A 122 -1.04 -8.99 -12.35
CA ALA A 122 -1.45 -8.07 -13.41
C ALA A 122 -1.82 -6.69 -12.83
N TRP A 123 -2.35 -6.67 -11.61
CA TRP A 123 -2.74 -5.48 -10.85
C TRP A 123 -1.58 -4.60 -10.34
N LEU A 124 -0.32 -5.06 -10.37
CA LEU A 124 0.87 -4.22 -10.14
C LEU A 124 1.50 -3.75 -11.45
N SER A 125 0.91 -4.08 -12.59
CA SER A 125 1.46 -3.71 -13.89
C SER A 125 1.03 -2.32 -14.34
N GLY A 126 1.76 -1.78 -15.32
CA GLY A 126 1.36 -0.57 -16.03
C GLY A 126 0.16 -0.78 -16.95
N GLY A 127 -0.32 -2.01 -17.11
CA GLY A 127 -1.40 -2.35 -18.03
C GLY A 127 -1.13 -1.82 -19.44
N PHE A 128 -2.13 -1.24 -20.06
CA PHE A 128 -1.99 -0.62 -21.39
C PHE A 128 -1.03 0.61 -21.41
N LEU A 129 -0.68 1.18 -20.27
CA LEU A 129 0.32 2.26 -20.19
C LEU A 129 1.76 1.75 -20.34
N GLY A 130 1.95 0.44 -20.27
CA GLY A 130 3.24 -0.24 -20.46
C GLY A 130 4.07 -0.36 -19.19
N THR A 131 5.14 -1.14 -19.27
CA THR A 131 5.99 -1.51 -18.13
C THR A 131 6.79 -0.35 -17.54
N SER A 132 6.95 0.75 -18.28
CA SER A 132 7.69 1.93 -17.83
C SER A 132 7.11 2.64 -16.61
N VAL A 133 5.84 2.40 -16.32
CA VAL A 133 5.11 2.96 -15.17
C VAL A 133 4.78 1.91 -14.11
N SER A 134 5.25 0.68 -14.28
CA SER A 134 5.14 -0.37 -13.27
C SER A 134 6.04 -0.04 -12.06
N PRO A 135 5.71 -0.53 -10.85
CA PRO A 135 6.53 -0.30 -9.68
C PRO A 135 7.90 -0.98 -9.76
N LEU A 136 8.89 -0.37 -9.12
CA LEU A 136 10.11 -1.04 -8.72
C LEU A 136 9.78 -1.93 -7.52
N LEU A 137 9.90 -3.25 -7.68
CA LEU A 137 9.58 -4.22 -6.63
C LEU A 137 10.80 -4.42 -5.74
N ILE A 138 10.62 -4.28 -4.43
CA ILE A 138 11.63 -4.53 -3.39
C ILE A 138 11.03 -5.54 -2.40
N GLY A 139 11.82 -6.54 -2.01
CA GLY A 139 11.37 -7.54 -1.05
C GLY A 139 10.60 -8.70 -1.69
N GLU A 140 11.20 -9.35 -2.67
CA GLU A 140 10.64 -10.55 -3.32
C GLU A 140 10.70 -11.79 -2.42
N GLN A 141 11.64 -11.81 -1.47
CA GLN A 141 11.77 -12.85 -0.46
C GLN A 141 11.42 -12.29 0.92
N HIS A 142 10.99 -13.16 1.84
CA HIS A 142 10.61 -12.74 3.20
C HIS A 142 11.77 -12.08 3.99
N ALA A 143 13.01 -12.48 3.75
CA ALA A 143 14.18 -11.87 4.36
C ALA A 143 14.67 -10.60 3.65
N ASP A 144 14.12 -10.26 2.48
CA ASP A 144 14.52 -9.10 1.68
C ASP A 144 13.73 -7.84 2.11
N ASN A 145 13.97 -7.42 3.34
CA ASN A 145 13.33 -6.24 3.95
C ASN A 145 14.26 -5.54 4.95
N PRO A 146 14.02 -4.26 5.28
CA PRO A 146 14.93 -3.46 6.10
C PRO A 146 15.03 -3.88 7.58
N ALA A 147 14.20 -4.81 8.07
CA ALA A 147 14.36 -5.39 9.39
C ALA A 147 15.48 -6.44 9.43
N THR A 148 15.88 -6.96 8.28
CA THR A 148 16.97 -7.92 8.14
C THR A 148 18.33 -7.19 8.23
N PRO A 149 19.25 -7.60 9.10
CA PRO A 149 20.57 -7.00 9.19
C PRO A 149 21.31 -7.00 7.85
N GLY A 150 21.88 -5.85 7.49
CA GLY A 150 22.64 -5.72 6.24
C GLY A 150 21.78 -5.67 4.98
N PHE A 151 20.48 -5.44 5.10
CA PHE A 151 19.57 -5.27 3.97
C PHE A 151 20.12 -4.30 2.93
N ARG A 152 20.12 -4.75 1.68
CA ARG A 152 20.43 -3.93 0.49
C ARG A 152 19.47 -4.37 -0.62
N PRO A 153 18.65 -3.45 -1.15
CA PRO A 153 17.73 -3.80 -2.23
C PRO A 153 18.50 -4.36 -3.44
N THR A 154 18.04 -5.48 -3.97
CA THR A 154 18.69 -6.17 -5.10
C THR A 154 19.03 -5.25 -6.27
N PRO A 155 18.18 -4.28 -6.70
CA PRO A 155 18.53 -3.36 -7.78
C PRO A 155 19.73 -2.45 -7.48
N PHE A 156 20.07 -2.22 -6.20
CA PHE A 156 21.17 -1.39 -5.74
C PHE A 156 22.28 -2.19 -5.06
N ALA A 157 22.11 -3.50 -4.93
CA ALA A 157 23.19 -4.39 -4.51
C ALA A 157 24.20 -4.46 -5.65
N SER A 158 25.26 -3.66 -5.53
CA SER A 158 26.34 -3.66 -6.53
C SER A 158 26.90 -5.06 -6.66
N ALA A 159 26.68 -5.71 -7.81
CA ALA A 159 27.56 -6.80 -8.18
C ALA A 159 29.00 -6.22 -8.13
N PRO A 160 29.96 -6.83 -7.43
CA PRO A 160 31.32 -6.28 -7.27
C PRO A 160 31.97 -5.89 -8.60
N GLU A 161 31.47 -6.46 -9.69
CA GLU A 161 31.93 -6.26 -11.06
C GLU A 161 31.27 -5.05 -11.76
N LEU A 162 30.21 -4.46 -11.20
CA LEU A 162 29.50 -3.31 -11.78
C LEU A 162 30.03 -1.98 -11.20
N THR A 163 31.27 -1.66 -11.58
CA THR A 163 31.84 -0.33 -11.28
C THR A 163 31.15 0.75 -12.09
N THR A 164 31.17 2.00 -11.60
CA THR A 164 30.62 3.16 -12.32
C THR A 164 31.18 3.28 -13.73
N SER A 165 32.48 3.01 -13.91
CA SER A 165 33.15 3.02 -15.22
C SER A 165 32.62 1.93 -16.17
N ARG A 166 32.30 0.75 -15.66
CA ARG A 166 31.69 -0.34 -16.47
C ARG A 166 30.24 -0.02 -16.84
N LEU A 167 29.48 0.60 -15.96
CA LEU A 167 28.13 1.06 -16.27
C LEU A 167 28.15 2.12 -17.36
N GLU A 168 29.07 3.08 -17.28
CA GLU A 168 29.24 4.13 -18.30
C GLU A 168 29.65 3.52 -19.65
N ALA A 169 30.62 2.61 -19.66
CA ALA A 169 31.03 1.91 -20.88
C ALA A 169 29.87 1.14 -21.53
N ARG A 170 29.02 0.46 -20.72
CA ARG A 170 27.82 -0.21 -21.22
C ARG A 170 26.80 0.76 -21.79
N ARG A 171 26.61 1.92 -21.14
CA ARG A 171 25.71 2.98 -21.63
C ARG A 171 26.16 3.48 -22.99
N LEU A 172 27.45 3.79 -23.15
CA LEU A 172 28.01 4.24 -24.43
C LEU A 172 27.88 3.19 -25.53
N LEU A 173 28.10 1.91 -25.23
CA LEU A 173 27.90 0.82 -26.18
C LEU A 173 26.45 0.74 -26.65
N LEU A 174 25.49 0.83 -25.73
CA LEU A 174 24.05 0.81 -26.08
C LEU A 174 23.67 2.00 -26.92
N GLN A 175 24.17 3.20 -26.63
CA GLN A 175 23.91 4.40 -27.43
C GLN A 175 24.48 4.26 -28.85
N ASN A 176 25.67 3.70 -28.99
CA ASN A 176 26.30 3.49 -30.29
C ASN A 176 25.58 2.43 -31.15
N THR A 177 25.05 1.36 -30.52
CA THR A 177 24.29 0.33 -31.25
C THR A 177 22.93 0.84 -31.73
N THR A 178 22.27 1.70 -30.95
CA THR A 178 21.00 2.32 -31.34
C THR A 178 21.17 3.43 -32.39
N SER A 179 22.26 4.16 -32.35
CA SER A 179 22.54 5.22 -33.33
C SER A 179 22.86 4.69 -34.74
N ASN A 180 23.44 3.49 -34.83
CA ASN A 180 23.80 2.89 -36.12
C ASN A 180 22.60 2.25 -36.85
N SER A 181 21.44 2.08 -36.19
CA SER A 181 20.20 1.59 -36.85
C SER A 181 19.28 2.69 -37.38
N SER A 182 19.69 3.96 -37.33
CA SER A 182 18.86 5.14 -37.61
C SER A 182 18.78 5.59 -39.09
N ASN A 183 18.88 4.67 -40.04
CA ASN A 183 18.57 4.96 -41.45
C ASN A 183 17.06 4.77 -41.79
N THR A 184 16.21 4.56 -40.81
CA THR A 184 14.74 4.41 -40.94
C THR A 184 14.04 5.54 -40.15
N ALA A 185 12.78 5.84 -40.51
CA ALA A 185 11.95 6.82 -39.85
C ALA A 185 11.96 6.65 -38.30
N PRO A 186 11.73 7.73 -37.51
CA PRO A 186 11.75 7.67 -36.06
C PRO A 186 10.84 6.54 -35.58
N ASP A 187 11.45 5.51 -34.97
CA ASP A 187 10.70 4.40 -34.34
C ASP A 187 10.28 4.83 -32.92
N PRO A 188 8.97 5.06 -32.65
CA PRO A 188 8.50 5.44 -31.33
C PRO A 188 8.82 4.38 -30.26
N ALA A 189 8.87 3.09 -30.62
CA ALA A 189 9.19 2.01 -29.70
C ALA A 189 10.68 2.02 -29.33
N GLY A 190 11.57 2.23 -30.30
CA GLY A 190 13.01 2.39 -30.07
C GLY A 190 13.33 3.60 -29.20
N THR A 191 12.66 4.73 -29.44
CA THR A 191 12.80 5.95 -28.62
C THR A 191 12.37 5.71 -27.18
N ARG A 192 11.25 5.02 -26.98
CA ARG A 192 10.75 4.64 -25.63
C ARG A 192 11.72 3.71 -24.91
N LEU A 193 12.26 2.71 -25.60
CA LEU A 193 13.26 1.80 -25.03
C LEU A 193 14.51 2.54 -24.59
N GLN A 194 15.02 3.47 -25.41
CA GLN A 194 16.18 4.28 -25.09
C GLN A 194 15.95 5.18 -23.87
N GLN A 195 14.77 5.78 -23.74
CA GLN A 195 14.39 6.55 -22.55
C GLN A 195 14.39 5.70 -21.29
N LEU A 196 13.84 4.48 -21.36
CA LEU A 196 13.83 3.53 -20.23
C LEU A 196 15.24 3.10 -19.83
N GLN A 197 16.10 2.81 -20.80
CA GLN A 197 17.50 2.45 -20.55
C GLN A 197 18.26 3.62 -19.89
N ASN A 198 18.10 4.84 -20.40
CA ASN A 198 18.73 6.02 -19.80
C ASN A 198 18.25 6.25 -18.37
N ARG A 199 16.94 6.09 -18.09
CA ARG A 199 16.40 6.20 -16.75
C ARG A 199 16.95 5.12 -15.81
N ALA A 200 17.09 3.87 -16.28
CA ALA A 200 17.68 2.79 -15.50
C ALA A 200 19.15 3.09 -15.15
N PHE A 201 19.95 3.59 -16.09
CA PHE A 201 21.34 3.99 -15.83
C PHE A 201 21.41 5.17 -14.84
N ASN A 202 20.58 6.19 -15.00
CA ASN A 202 20.53 7.33 -14.08
C ASN A 202 20.19 6.89 -12.66
N LEU A 203 19.22 5.97 -12.51
CA LEU A 203 18.84 5.41 -11.22
C LEU A 203 19.97 4.60 -10.57
N LEU A 204 20.63 3.71 -11.33
CA LEU A 204 21.73 2.88 -10.82
C LEU A 204 22.99 3.69 -10.44
N GLN A 205 23.18 4.86 -11.04
CA GLN A 205 24.26 5.79 -10.73
C GLN A 205 23.89 6.85 -9.69
N SER A 206 22.63 6.88 -9.23
CA SER A 206 22.15 7.89 -8.29
C SER A 206 22.56 7.57 -6.86
N ASN A 207 23.51 8.34 -6.32
CA ASN A 207 23.86 8.30 -4.90
C ASN A 207 22.66 8.67 -4.01
N ALA A 208 21.79 9.56 -4.47
CA ALA A 208 20.58 9.96 -3.76
C ALA A 208 19.61 8.79 -3.62
N ALA A 209 19.38 8.03 -4.71
CA ALA A 209 18.55 6.83 -4.65
C ALA A 209 19.17 5.78 -3.71
N ALA A 210 20.45 5.45 -3.87
CA ALA A 210 21.14 4.49 -3.00
C ALA A 210 21.07 4.89 -1.52
N SER A 211 21.27 6.18 -1.21
CA SER A 211 21.17 6.72 0.16
C SER A 211 19.75 6.62 0.72
N ALA A 212 18.73 6.89 -0.09
CA ALA A 212 17.33 6.80 0.35
C ALA A 212 16.95 5.39 0.81
N PHE A 213 17.47 4.36 0.14
CA PHE A 213 17.25 2.96 0.51
C PHE A 213 18.07 2.49 1.72
N HIS A 214 19.02 3.28 2.21
CA HIS A 214 19.90 2.89 3.32
C HIS A 214 19.27 3.20 4.67
N VAL A 215 18.38 2.35 5.14
CA VAL A 215 17.65 2.52 6.42
C VAL A 215 18.59 2.48 7.63
N ASP A 216 19.71 1.76 7.56
CA ASP A 216 20.71 1.70 8.64
C ASP A 216 21.38 3.06 8.92
N ALA A 217 21.21 4.06 8.06
CA ALA A 217 21.63 5.43 8.31
C ALA A 217 20.73 6.18 9.32
N GLU A 218 19.54 5.66 9.59
CA GLU A 218 18.65 6.24 10.59
C GLU A 218 19.13 5.92 12.01
N PRO A 219 19.00 6.87 12.95
CA PRO A 219 19.32 6.61 14.35
C PRO A 219 18.54 5.42 14.92
N GLU A 220 19.18 4.66 15.82
CA GLU A 220 18.58 3.48 16.45
C GLU A 220 17.21 3.78 17.08
N HIS A 221 17.09 4.90 17.81
CA HIS A 221 15.83 5.27 18.46
C HIS A 221 14.69 5.55 17.46
N VAL A 222 15.00 6.05 16.25
CA VAL A 222 14.00 6.24 15.19
C VAL A 222 13.56 4.87 14.66
N ARG A 223 14.50 3.99 14.39
CA ARG A 223 14.21 2.63 13.94
C ARG A 223 13.39 1.85 14.97
N ASP A 224 13.69 2.03 16.27
CA ASP A 224 12.95 1.41 17.38
C ASP A 224 11.51 1.94 17.48
N ARG A 225 11.32 3.25 17.29
CA ARG A 225 10.00 3.90 17.31
C ARG A 225 9.09 3.33 16.22
N TYR A 226 9.60 3.05 15.01
CA TYR A 226 8.85 2.40 13.94
C TYR A 226 8.60 0.89 14.19
N GLY A 227 9.36 0.26 15.07
CA GLY A 227 9.32 -1.17 15.35
C GLY A 227 10.31 -1.97 14.49
N ARG A 228 11.08 -2.88 15.14
CA ARG A 228 12.11 -3.72 14.50
C ARG A 228 11.51 -4.97 13.83
N HIS A 229 10.50 -4.76 13.00
CA HIS A 229 9.85 -5.82 12.23
C HIS A 229 9.60 -5.34 10.78
N PRO A 230 9.36 -6.25 9.82
CA PRO A 230 9.27 -5.91 8.40
C PRO A 230 8.35 -4.73 8.10
N PHE A 231 7.14 -4.70 8.65
CA PHE A 231 6.20 -3.61 8.41
C PHE A 231 6.75 -2.25 8.89
N GLY A 232 7.19 -2.16 10.15
CA GLY A 232 7.69 -0.90 10.71
C GLY A 232 8.92 -0.38 9.95
N GLN A 233 9.88 -1.25 9.64
CA GLN A 233 11.08 -0.85 8.90
C GLN A 233 10.79 -0.52 7.43
N ASN A 234 9.79 -1.17 6.80
CA ASN A 234 9.31 -0.79 5.47
C ASN A 234 8.58 0.56 5.46
N LEU A 235 7.83 0.91 6.52
CA LEU A 235 7.24 2.25 6.68
C LEU A 235 8.33 3.32 6.83
N LEU A 236 9.36 3.06 7.61
CA LEU A 236 10.51 3.96 7.72
C LEU A 236 11.22 4.13 6.37
N LEU A 237 11.44 3.04 5.64
CA LEU A 237 11.98 3.11 4.28
C LEU A 237 11.07 3.93 3.37
N ALA A 238 9.75 3.72 3.44
CA ALA A 238 8.79 4.46 2.64
C ALA A 238 8.83 5.96 2.93
N ARG A 239 8.94 6.39 4.21
CA ARG A 239 9.12 7.80 4.58
C ARG A 239 10.38 8.38 3.96
N ARG A 240 11.53 7.67 4.04
CA ARG A 240 12.80 8.10 3.42
C ARG A 240 12.69 8.25 1.90
N LEU A 241 12.00 7.32 1.24
CA LEU A 241 11.79 7.37 -0.21
C LEU A 241 10.92 8.56 -0.63
N ILE A 242 9.85 8.87 0.12
CA ILE A 242 9.02 10.05 -0.11
C ILE A 242 9.85 11.33 0.11
N GLU A 243 10.61 11.42 1.20
CA GLU A 243 11.50 12.55 1.50
C GLU A 243 12.54 12.76 0.39
N ALA A 244 13.00 11.67 -0.25
CA ALA A 244 13.93 11.72 -1.39
C ALA A 244 13.23 12.01 -2.74
N GLY A 245 11.90 12.18 -2.78
CA GLY A 245 11.15 12.57 -3.98
C GLY A 245 10.55 11.41 -4.79
N VAL A 246 10.48 10.19 -4.25
CA VAL A 246 9.68 9.11 -4.85
C VAL A 246 8.20 9.51 -4.83
N ARG A 247 7.51 9.39 -5.97
CA ARG A 247 6.13 9.87 -6.08
C ARG A 247 5.13 9.00 -5.35
N LEU A 248 5.29 7.68 -5.40
CA LEU A 248 4.44 6.73 -4.72
C LEU A 248 5.26 5.59 -4.12
N VAL A 249 4.99 5.27 -2.87
CA VAL A 249 5.50 4.07 -2.20
C VAL A 249 4.32 3.27 -1.68
N SER A 250 4.22 2.01 -2.09
CA SER A 250 3.27 1.04 -1.54
C SER A 250 4.00 0.10 -0.58
N VAL A 251 3.37 -0.20 0.54
CA VAL A 251 3.91 -1.07 1.60
C VAL A 251 2.86 -2.14 1.94
N VAL A 252 3.23 -3.41 1.85
CA VAL A 252 2.39 -4.49 2.37
C VAL A 252 2.48 -4.52 3.89
N ALA A 253 1.32 -4.48 4.57
CA ALA A 253 1.23 -4.48 6.03
C ALA A 253 1.49 -5.89 6.60
N TRP A 254 2.68 -6.42 6.37
CA TRP A 254 3.13 -7.71 6.84
C TRP A 254 4.04 -7.58 8.07
N MET A 255 3.66 -8.26 9.16
CA MET A 255 4.31 -8.11 10.46
C MET A 255 5.59 -8.94 10.63
N GLY A 256 5.91 -9.82 9.69
CA GLY A 256 7.11 -10.65 9.74
C GLY A 256 6.84 -12.12 10.02
N LEU A 257 7.93 -12.88 10.18
CA LEU A 257 7.89 -14.30 10.52
C LEU A 257 7.48 -14.52 11.97
N ALA A 258 6.88 -15.67 12.22
CA ALA A 258 6.64 -16.18 13.55
C ALA A 258 7.95 -16.45 14.31
N PRO A 259 7.86 -16.57 15.65
CA PRO A 259 8.91 -17.21 16.42
C PRO A 259 9.29 -18.57 15.81
N ASN A 260 10.61 -18.87 15.77
CA ASN A 260 11.20 -20.06 15.14
C ASN A 260 11.09 -20.08 13.60
N ASP A 261 11.15 -18.91 12.96
CA ASP A 261 11.18 -18.75 11.49
C ASP A 261 10.00 -19.41 10.76
N ARG A 262 8.88 -19.63 11.43
CA ARG A 262 7.67 -20.11 10.78
C ARG A 262 7.16 -19.05 9.83
N PHE A 263 6.98 -19.43 8.56
CA PHE A 263 6.44 -18.54 7.55
C PHE A 263 5.00 -18.14 7.88
N VAL A 264 4.73 -16.84 7.78
CA VAL A 264 3.39 -16.27 7.76
C VAL A 264 3.17 -15.68 6.40
N SER A 265 2.06 -15.99 5.79
CA SER A 265 1.66 -15.36 4.54
C SER A 265 1.67 -13.84 4.67
N VAL A 266 1.96 -13.14 3.57
CA VAL A 266 1.76 -11.69 3.45
C VAL A 266 0.30 -11.30 3.67
N GLU A 267 -0.61 -12.24 3.52
CA GLU A 267 -2.02 -12.13 3.85
C GLU A 267 -2.24 -12.12 5.37
N THR A 268 -1.52 -11.25 6.07
CA THR A 268 -1.55 -11.17 7.54
C THR A 268 -2.95 -11.01 8.11
N TRP A 269 -3.84 -10.34 7.36
CA TRP A 269 -5.20 -9.99 7.83
C TRP A 269 -6.27 -11.02 7.45
N ASP A 270 -5.89 -12.11 6.77
CA ASP A 270 -6.80 -13.19 6.34
C ASP A 270 -7.05 -14.20 7.48
N MET A 271 -7.77 -13.77 8.52
CA MET A 271 -7.92 -14.50 9.78
C MET A 271 -9.23 -15.29 9.85
N HIS A 272 -9.32 -16.37 9.08
CA HIS A 272 -10.50 -17.26 9.01
C HIS A 272 -10.65 -18.23 10.20
N GLY A 273 -9.63 -18.41 11.02
CA GLY A 273 -9.59 -19.48 12.01
C GLY A 273 -9.15 -20.83 11.45
N ASN A 274 -8.57 -20.84 10.27
CA ASN A 274 -7.98 -22.04 9.64
C ASN A 274 -6.50 -22.17 10.00
N ALA A 275 -5.94 -23.38 9.87
CA ALA A 275 -4.52 -23.66 10.09
C ALA A 275 -3.96 -23.16 11.44
N GLY A 276 -4.79 -23.03 12.46
CA GLY A 276 -4.38 -22.56 13.79
C GLY A 276 -4.24 -21.05 13.91
N ILE A 277 -4.72 -20.28 12.94
CA ILE A 277 -4.69 -18.81 12.93
C ILE A 277 -6.09 -18.30 13.27
N GLY A 278 -6.28 -17.81 14.50
CA GLY A 278 -7.54 -17.24 14.98
C GLY A 278 -7.49 -15.72 15.02
N ILE A 279 -8.60 -15.07 14.67
CA ILE A 279 -8.68 -13.61 14.70
C ILE A 279 -8.48 -13.05 16.12
N PHE A 280 -8.98 -13.75 17.13
CA PHE A 280 -8.89 -13.33 18.54
C PHE A 280 -7.72 -13.98 19.28
N ASP A 281 -6.78 -14.57 18.56
CA ASP A 281 -5.56 -15.09 19.15
C ASP A 281 -4.65 -13.89 19.51
N ASN A 282 -4.17 -13.87 20.75
CA ASN A 282 -3.19 -12.92 21.25
C ASN A 282 -1.75 -13.45 21.08
N GLY A 283 -1.61 -14.67 20.60
CA GLY A 283 -0.35 -15.26 20.23
C GLY A 283 0.08 -14.79 18.83
N TRP A 284 0.89 -15.64 18.22
CA TRP A 284 1.40 -15.36 16.91
C TRP A 284 0.33 -15.40 15.81
N ASN A 285 0.37 -14.39 14.93
CA ASN A 285 -0.47 -14.22 13.74
C ASN A 285 -1.98 -14.04 13.98
N GLY A 286 -2.38 -13.74 15.22
CA GLY A 286 -3.74 -13.28 15.52
C GLY A 286 -3.80 -11.75 15.51
N LEU A 287 -5.01 -11.22 15.64
CA LEU A 287 -5.23 -9.77 15.65
C LEU A 287 -4.51 -9.10 16.83
N GLY A 288 -4.50 -9.76 18.01
CA GLY A 288 -3.78 -9.27 19.19
C GLY A 288 -2.26 -9.20 19.04
N TRP A 289 -1.69 -9.91 18.06
CA TRP A 289 -0.27 -9.81 17.70
C TRP A 289 -0.02 -8.80 16.58
N ALA A 290 -0.84 -8.82 15.53
CA ALA A 290 -0.62 -8.02 14.33
C ALA A 290 -1.05 -6.55 14.50
N LEU A 291 -2.25 -6.31 15.04
CA LEU A 291 -2.85 -4.98 15.07
C LEU A 291 -2.09 -4.00 15.98
N PRO A 292 -1.61 -4.35 17.21
CA PRO A 292 -0.82 -3.42 18.00
C PRO A 292 0.51 -3.01 17.35
N ARG A 293 1.12 -3.89 16.54
CA ARG A 293 2.33 -3.57 15.77
C ARG A 293 2.02 -2.60 14.63
N ALA A 294 0.92 -2.85 13.92
CA ALA A 294 0.45 -1.96 12.87
C ALA A 294 0.06 -0.59 13.43
N ASP A 295 -0.63 -0.56 14.54
CA ASP A 295 -1.04 0.64 15.26
C ASP A 295 0.16 1.52 15.63
N ALA A 296 1.15 0.95 16.32
CA ALA A 296 2.35 1.68 16.74
C ALA A 296 3.15 2.21 15.54
N SER A 297 3.35 1.38 14.51
CA SER A 297 4.13 1.78 13.34
C SER A 297 3.43 2.85 12.49
N MET A 298 2.10 2.75 12.34
CA MET A 298 1.32 3.73 11.59
C MET A 298 1.22 5.06 12.31
N ALA A 299 0.99 5.06 13.63
CA ALA A 299 0.99 6.29 14.43
C ALA A 299 2.35 6.97 14.35
N THR A 300 3.44 6.20 14.49
CA THR A 300 4.82 6.72 14.33
C THR A 300 5.04 7.33 12.95
N LEU A 301 4.53 6.70 11.88
CA LEU A 301 4.65 7.25 10.54
C LEU A 301 3.94 8.61 10.42
N LEU A 302 2.71 8.72 10.93
CA LEU A 302 1.94 9.96 10.86
C LEU A 302 2.61 11.09 11.65
N GLU A 303 3.12 10.77 12.85
CA GLU A 303 3.87 11.73 13.68
C GLU A 303 5.19 12.15 13.01
N ASP A 304 5.99 11.21 12.48
CA ASP A 304 7.28 11.52 11.83
C ASP A 304 7.08 12.35 10.54
N LEU A 305 6.02 12.07 9.76
CA LEU A 305 5.67 12.89 8.60
C LEU A 305 5.25 14.30 9.02
N ASP A 306 4.46 14.44 10.08
CA ASP A 306 4.01 15.72 10.62
C ASP A 306 5.17 16.53 11.19
N GLU A 307 6.00 15.93 12.05
CA GLU A 307 7.21 16.53 12.65
C GLU A 307 8.19 17.06 11.59
N ARG A 308 8.20 16.45 10.39
CA ARG A 308 9.05 16.85 9.24
C ARG A 308 8.36 17.83 8.29
N GLY A 309 7.11 18.19 8.52
CA GLY A 309 6.32 18.99 7.58
C GLY A 309 6.03 18.29 6.25
N LEU A 310 6.11 16.97 6.21
CA LEU A 310 5.82 16.16 5.02
C LEU A 310 4.35 15.74 4.92
N LEU A 311 3.62 15.73 6.04
CA LEU A 311 2.24 15.25 6.07
C LEU A 311 1.32 16.14 5.22
N ASP A 312 1.54 17.44 5.20
CA ASP A 312 0.75 18.39 4.39
C ASP A 312 0.81 18.13 2.87
N SER A 313 1.91 17.52 2.42
CA SER A 313 2.16 17.25 1.00
C SER A 313 2.16 15.76 0.66
N THR A 314 1.91 14.88 1.63
CA THR A 314 1.94 13.42 1.46
C THR A 314 0.60 12.80 1.82
N LEU A 315 -0.11 12.25 0.82
CA LEU A 315 -1.27 11.40 1.09
C LEU A 315 -0.81 10.04 1.61
N VAL A 316 -1.29 9.66 2.78
CA VAL A 316 -1.15 8.32 3.37
C VAL A 316 -2.50 7.62 3.29
N VAL A 317 -2.53 6.46 2.64
CA VAL A 317 -3.71 5.60 2.48
C VAL A 317 -3.44 4.28 3.16
N MET A 318 -4.37 3.77 3.97
CA MET A 318 -4.31 2.42 4.54
C MET A 318 -5.64 1.71 4.26
N ALA A 319 -5.60 0.65 3.47
CA ALA A 319 -6.79 -0.09 3.06
C ALA A 319 -6.46 -1.55 2.77
N GLY A 320 -7.45 -2.42 2.98
CA GLY A 320 -7.47 -3.79 2.48
C GLY A 320 -8.50 -3.94 1.36
N GLU A 321 -8.51 -5.09 0.72
CA GLU A 321 -9.38 -5.38 -0.41
C GLU A 321 -10.85 -5.57 -0.03
N PHE A 322 -11.15 -5.94 1.21
CA PHE A 322 -12.48 -6.03 1.82
C PHE A 322 -12.40 -6.06 3.34
N GLY A 323 -13.52 -6.18 4.02
CA GLY A 323 -13.62 -6.39 5.47
C GLY A 323 -13.84 -7.86 5.85
N ARG A 324 -14.32 -8.06 7.07
CA ARG A 324 -14.59 -9.39 7.61
C ARG A 324 -16.04 -9.52 8.05
N THR A 325 -16.59 -10.77 7.98
CA THR A 325 -17.97 -11.03 8.38
C THR A 325 -18.22 -10.52 9.80
N PRO A 326 -19.36 -9.82 10.05
CA PRO A 326 -19.74 -9.48 11.40
C PRO A 326 -19.90 -10.72 12.27
N ARG A 327 -20.54 -11.77 11.73
CA ARG A 327 -20.68 -13.03 12.44
C ARG A 327 -19.34 -13.75 12.57
N ILE A 328 -19.01 -14.08 13.79
CA ILE A 328 -17.82 -14.85 14.13
C ILE A 328 -18.04 -16.28 13.68
N SER A 329 -17.15 -16.82 12.87
CA SER A 329 -17.15 -18.21 12.44
C SER A 329 -16.27 -19.05 13.35
N ARG A 330 -16.69 -20.29 13.60
CA ARG A 330 -15.89 -21.29 14.29
C ARG A 330 -15.27 -22.19 13.23
N GLY A 331 -14.03 -21.90 12.86
CA GLY A 331 -13.23 -22.75 11.99
C GLY A 331 -12.90 -24.09 12.64
N ALA A 332 -12.30 -24.99 11.88
CA ALA A 332 -11.96 -26.33 12.36
C ALA A 332 -10.93 -26.32 13.51
N SER A 333 -10.10 -25.29 13.62
CA SER A 333 -9.00 -25.21 14.59
C SER A 333 -8.97 -23.93 15.43
N ALA A 334 -9.66 -22.87 15.01
CA ALA A 334 -9.69 -21.59 15.72
C ALA A 334 -10.95 -20.77 15.34
N ILE A 335 -11.16 -19.66 16.03
CA ILE A 335 -12.25 -18.72 15.76
C ILE A 335 -11.76 -17.67 14.77
N GLY A 336 -12.57 -17.37 13.74
CA GLY A 336 -12.24 -16.44 12.69
C GLY A 336 -13.41 -15.59 12.20
N ARG A 337 -13.16 -14.80 11.19
CA ARG A 337 -14.15 -14.10 10.38
C ARG A 337 -13.86 -14.33 8.92
N ASP A 338 -14.89 -14.58 8.13
CA ASP A 338 -14.77 -14.80 6.68
C ASP A 338 -14.74 -13.47 5.89
N HIS A 339 -14.61 -13.53 4.58
CA HIS A 339 -14.56 -12.35 3.71
C HIS A 339 -15.90 -11.59 3.70
N TRP A 340 -15.85 -10.27 3.79
CA TRP A 340 -17.04 -9.43 3.76
C TRP A 340 -16.83 -8.14 2.97
N PRO A 341 -17.18 -8.13 1.68
CA PRO A 341 -16.99 -6.96 0.83
C PRO A 341 -18.08 -5.89 0.97
N ASN A 342 -19.21 -6.20 1.62
CA ASN A 342 -20.37 -5.31 1.64
C ASN A 342 -20.23 -4.11 2.57
N CYS A 343 -19.28 -4.15 3.50
CA CYS A 343 -18.93 -3.04 4.37
C CYS A 343 -17.53 -3.22 4.94
N TYR A 344 -16.64 -2.27 4.72
CA TYR A 344 -15.30 -2.26 5.30
C TYR A 344 -14.77 -0.83 5.44
N SER A 345 -13.59 -0.69 6.04
CA SER A 345 -13.03 0.61 6.37
C SER A 345 -11.69 0.84 5.68
N ALA A 346 -11.40 2.11 5.40
CA ALA A 346 -10.10 2.60 4.95
C ALA A 346 -9.71 3.84 5.75
N MET A 347 -8.40 4.13 5.87
CA MET A 347 -7.88 5.34 6.50
C MET A 347 -7.14 6.18 5.48
N LEU A 348 -7.34 7.48 5.54
CA LEU A 348 -6.65 8.52 4.75
C LEU A 348 -6.06 9.56 5.69
N ALA A 349 -4.84 10.03 5.42
CA ALA A 349 -4.20 11.10 6.19
C ALA A 349 -3.35 12.00 5.28
N GLY A 350 -3.16 13.24 5.67
CA GLY A 350 -2.32 14.20 5.00
C GLY A 350 -2.85 14.73 3.67
N ALA A 351 -2.08 15.55 3.00
CA ALA A 351 -2.42 16.17 1.70
C ALA A 351 -3.81 16.85 1.68
N GLY A 352 -4.19 17.52 2.77
CA GLY A 352 -5.48 18.22 2.89
C GLY A 352 -6.67 17.35 3.29
N ILE A 353 -6.49 16.05 3.55
CA ILE A 353 -7.54 15.19 4.12
C ILE A 353 -7.91 15.70 5.52
N PRO A 354 -9.22 15.89 5.83
CA PRO A 354 -9.62 16.40 7.14
C PRO A 354 -9.31 15.41 8.25
N GLY A 355 -8.43 15.81 9.19
CA GLY A 355 -8.09 15.01 10.38
C GLY A 355 -9.26 14.96 11.37
N GLY A 356 -9.32 13.91 12.18
CA GLY A 356 -10.38 13.67 13.15
C GLY A 356 -11.75 13.35 12.55
N ALA A 357 -11.83 13.11 11.25
CA ALA A 357 -13.08 12.91 10.56
C ALA A 357 -13.42 11.41 10.39
N VAL A 358 -14.73 11.14 10.35
CA VAL A 358 -15.29 9.85 9.93
C VAL A 358 -16.22 10.08 8.75
N TYR A 359 -15.94 9.46 7.61
CA TYR A 359 -16.76 9.54 6.42
C TYR A 359 -17.63 8.30 6.28
N GLY A 360 -18.93 8.54 6.05
CA GLY A 360 -19.92 7.48 5.89
C GLY A 360 -20.18 6.71 7.19
N ALA A 361 -21.10 5.78 7.13
CA ALA A 361 -21.46 4.95 8.27
C ALA A 361 -21.90 3.56 7.84
N SER A 362 -21.56 2.57 8.64
CA SER A 362 -22.14 1.24 8.59
C SER A 362 -23.41 1.14 9.44
N ASP A 363 -24.12 0.03 9.32
CA ASP A 363 -25.23 -0.32 10.20
C ASP A 363 -24.79 -0.67 11.63
N GLU A 364 -25.72 -1.05 12.48
CA GLU A 364 -25.50 -1.35 13.91
C GLU A 364 -24.61 -2.58 14.12
N THR A 365 -24.38 -3.38 13.08
CA THR A 365 -23.60 -4.61 13.11
C THR A 365 -22.33 -4.53 12.25
N ALA A 366 -22.07 -3.40 11.60
CA ALA A 366 -21.03 -3.20 10.59
C ALA A 366 -21.08 -4.23 9.44
N ALA A 367 -22.30 -4.70 9.14
CA ALA A 367 -22.55 -5.64 8.06
C ALA A 367 -22.78 -4.92 6.71
N TRP A 368 -23.50 -3.80 6.74
CA TRP A 368 -23.90 -3.08 5.55
C TRP A 368 -23.60 -1.60 5.67
N VAL A 369 -23.32 -0.98 4.55
CA VAL A 369 -23.22 0.48 4.51
C VAL A 369 -24.61 1.08 4.69
N ARG A 370 -24.73 2.01 5.65
CA ARG A 370 -25.95 2.76 5.95
C ARG A 370 -25.96 4.14 5.31
N ASP A 371 -24.80 4.80 5.25
CA ASP A 371 -24.68 6.18 4.78
C ASP A 371 -23.44 6.38 3.94
N ARG A 372 -23.57 7.15 2.86
CA ARG A 372 -22.48 7.56 1.95
C ARG A 372 -21.58 6.41 1.53
N PRO A 373 -22.06 5.44 0.74
CA PRO A 373 -21.25 4.33 0.25
C PRO A 373 -20.08 4.84 -0.60
N VAL A 374 -18.95 4.17 -0.50
CA VAL A 374 -17.75 4.45 -1.27
C VAL A 374 -17.36 3.18 -2.05
N SER A 375 -17.41 3.28 -3.36
CA SER A 375 -17.00 2.22 -4.27
C SER A 375 -15.48 2.22 -4.48
N PRO A 376 -14.87 1.16 -5.04
CA PRO A 376 -13.48 1.18 -5.47
C PRO A 376 -13.17 2.33 -6.44
N GLU A 377 -14.10 2.71 -7.32
CA GLU A 377 -13.97 3.84 -8.25
C GLU A 377 -13.92 5.17 -7.52
N ASP A 378 -14.81 5.38 -6.56
CA ASP A 378 -14.86 6.63 -5.78
C ASP A 378 -13.62 6.76 -4.90
N PHE A 379 -13.15 5.64 -4.34
CA PHE A 379 -11.91 5.61 -3.59
C PHE A 379 -10.69 5.94 -4.46
N GLY A 380 -10.61 5.33 -5.64
CA GLY A 380 -9.56 5.62 -6.63
C GLY A 380 -9.60 7.08 -7.10
N ALA A 381 -10.80 7.59 -7.42
CA ALA A 381 -10.99 9.00 -7.78
C ALA A 381 -10.57 9.95 -6.66
N THR A 382 -10.85 9.59 -5.39
CA THR A 382 -10.46 10.37 -4.22
C THR A 382 -8.93 10.45 -4.09
N ILE A 383 -8.24 9.32 -4.25
CA ILE A 383 -6.77 9.29 -4.22
C ILE A 383 -6.19 10.18 -5.33
N LEU A 384 -6.70 10.06 -6.56
CA LEU A 384 -6.23 10.87 -7.69
C LEU A 384 -6.47 12.36 -7.46
N ALA A 385 -7.69 12.74 -7.06
CA ALA A 385 -8.05 14.14 -6.81
C ALA A 385 -7.21 14.76 -5.69
N THR A 386 -7.01 14.04 -4.58
CA THR A 386 -6.15 14.50 -3.46
C THR A 386 -4.71 14.70 -3.90
N MET A 387 -4.23 13.94 -4.89
CA MET A 387 -2.91 14.14 -5.51
C MET A 387 -2.89 15.21 -6.60
N GLY A 388 -3.98 15.97 -6.79
CA GLY A 388 -4.08 17.01 -7.81
C GLY A 388 -4.24 16.48 -9.24
N ILE A 389 -4.69 15.23 -9.39
CA ILE A 389 -4.99 14.61 -10.69
C ILE A 389 -6.50 14.60 -10.88
N ASP A 390 -7.02 15.29 -11.91
CA ASP A 390 -8.43 15.18 -12.29
C ASP A 390 -8.74 13.73 -12.68
N PRO A 391 -9.66 13.02 -11.98
CA PRO A 391 -10.03 11.64 -12.32
C PRO A 391 -10.52 11.47 -13.76
N ARG A 392 -11.06 12.53 -14.37
CA ARG A 392 -11.53 12.54 -15.76
C ARG A 392 -10.39 12.69 -16.79
N THR A 393 -9.15 12.89 -16.32
CA THR A 393 -7.98 12.93 -17.20
C THR A 393 -7.92 11.68 -18.07
N ARG A 394 -7.90 11.87 -19.38
CA ARG A 394 -7.91 10.73 -20.29
C ARG A 394 -6.51 10.17 -20.49
N LEU A 395 -6.39 8.89 -20.28
CA LEU A 395 -5.19 8.11 -20.52
C LEU A 395 -5.24 7.61 -21.96
N SER A 396 -4.26 7.99 -22.76
CA SER A 396 -4.20 7.59 -24.17
C SER A 396 -3.17 6.47 -24.36
N PRO A 397 -3.59 5.26 -24.75
CA PRO A 397 -2.79 4.41 -25.60
C PRO A 397 -3.43 4.39 -26.98
N ASP A 398 -2.68 4.69 -28.01
CA ASP A 398 -2.95 4.36 -29.41
C ASP A 398 -4.42 4.56 -29.90
N GLY A 399 -5.12 5.60 -29.44
CA GLY A 399 -6.43 6.00 -29.95
C GLY A 399 -7.63 5.69 -29.06
N PHE A 400 -7.53 4.85 -28.04
CA PHE A 400 -8.60 4.67 -27.05
C PHE A 400 -8.28 5.47 -25.78
N THR A 401 -9.12 6.45 -25.47
CA THR A 401 -8.96 7.28 -24.27
C THR A 401 -9.91 6.82 -23.18
N LEU A 402 -9.37 6.23 -22.11
CA LEU A 402 -10.11 5.94 -20.90
C LEU A 402 -9.82 7.02 -19.84
N PRO A 403 -10.80 7.40 -19.00
CA PRO A 403 -10.52 8.27 -17.87
C PRO A 403 -9.59 7.56 -16.86
N ALA A 404 -8.89 8.35 -16.05
CA ALA A 404 -8.05 7.82 -14.98
C ALA A 404 -8.88 7.11 -13.88
N SER A 405 -10.12 7.57 -13.68
CA SER A 405 -11.15 6.87 -12.88
C SER A 405 -12.54 7.26 -13.38
N ASP A 406 -13.49 6.33 -13.25
CA ASP A 406 -14.92 6.57 -13.50
C ASP A 406 -15.67 7.02 -12.23
N GLY A 407 -14.99 7.06 -11.07
CA GLY A 407 -15.58 7.42 -9.78
C GLY A 407 -15.66 8.92 -9.52
N GLN A 408 -16.30 9.25 -8.39
CA GLN A 408 -16.42 10.60 -7.89
C GLN A 408 -15.59 10.76 -6.60
N PRO A 409 -14.72 11.79 -6.50
CA PRO A 409 -14.00 12.06 -5.27
C PRO A 409 -14.95 12.34 -4.10
N ILE A 410 -14.71 11.73 -2.95
CA ILE A 410 -15.52 11.96 -1.73
C ILE A 410 -15.06 13.20 -0.95
N PHE A 411 -13.84 13.68 -1.21
CA PHE A 411 -13.34 14.97 -0.74
C PHE A 411 -13.07 15.85 -1.95
N SER A 412 -13.48 17.12 -1.83
CA SER A 412 -13.08 18.15 -2.81
C SER A 412 -11.69 18.64 -2.46
N PRO A 413 -10.78 18.80 -3.44
CA PRO A 413 -9.46 19.37 -3.23
C PRO A 413 -9.52 20.83 -2.76
#